data_bd62fd2f803e738c4a0da9da7fde2853
#
_entry.id   bd62fd2f803e738c4a0da9da7fde2853
#
_cell.length_a   1.000
_cell.length_b   1.000
_cell.length_c   1.000
_cell.angle_alpha   90.00
_cell.angle_beta   90.00
_cell.angle_gamma   90.00
#
_symmetry.space_group_name_H-M   'P 1'
#
loop_
_entity.id
_entity.type
_entity.pdbx_description
1 polymer ?
#
loop_
_entity_poly.entity_id
_entity_poly.type
_entity_poly.pdbx_seq_one_letter_code
_entity_poly.pdbx_strand_id
1 'polypeptide(L)'
;MQLGDDVPRARREFETYTEWLHLPESERLTGKNQAQMIDLYKTFRTRAGLGFERDVYLEQEPGDREVANEKPIQFAVLVHNLRSAFNVGSIIRSTDCFGLEGVHLSGYSCSPDHVTVKSAARGCQEWIPIKRWDSPFDCIKWHKENGYEIIALETGEDIPSINNVKWPEKGLIVLGNEELGIAPEIMAEATMKVTIPMAGRKASMNVAGAFAIMAFCLRSNAK
;
A
#
# COMPACT_ATOMS: atom_id res chain seq x y z
N MET A 1 -21.73 -12.41 4.35
CA MET A 1 -22.14 -12.75 5.71
C MET A 1 -22.55 -11.45 6.38
N GLN A 2 -23.83 -11.27 6.70
CA GLN A 2 -24.39 -9.98 7.16
C GLN A 2 -23.93 -9.72 8.59
N LEU A 3 -23.10 -8.71 8.76
CA LEU A 3 -22.59 -8.23 10.08
C LEU A 3 -23.67 -7.52 10.94
N GLY A 4 -24.91 -7.42 10.46
CA GLY A 4 -25.98 -6.72 11.16
C GLY A 4 -26.44 -7.33 12.49
N ASP A 5 -26.27 -8.64 12.67
CA ASP A 5 -26.85 -9.36 13.82
C ASP A 5 -25.85 -9.64 14.94
N ASP A 6 -24.53 -9.58 14.69
CA ASP A 6 -23.50 -9.89 15.69
C ASP A 6 -23.11 -8.70 16.59
N VAL A 7 -23.27 -7.47 16.12
CA VAL A 7 -22.92 -6.27 16.90
C VAL A 7 -23.72 -6.13 18.20
N PRO A 8 -25.04 -6.38 18.24
CA PRO A 8 -25.81 -6.33 19.47
C PRO A 8 -25.43 -7.43 20.46
N ARG A 9 -24.97 -8.60 19.98
CA ARG A 9 -24.52 -9.72 20.82
C ARG A 9 -23.16 -9.41 21.42
N ALA A 10 -22.20 -9.03 20.60
CA ALA A 10 -20.85 -8.67 21.06
C ALA A 10 -20.89 -7.50 22.06
N ARG A 11 -21.77 -6.53 21.85
CA ARG A 11 -21.99 -5.41 22.77
C ARG A 11 -22.53 -5.90 24.12
N ARG A 12 -23.55 -6.77 24.16
CA ARG A 12 -24.09 -7.34 25.40
C ARG A 12 -23.07 -8.17 26.17
N GLU A 13 -22.31 -9.00 25.45
CA GLU A 13 -21.25 -9.81 26.09
C GLU A 13 -20.20 -8.88 26.72
N PHE A 14 -19.78 -7.82 26.03
CA PHE A 14 -18.80 -6.87 26.56
C PHE A 14 -19.37 -6.08 27.77
N GLU A 15 -20.62 -5.65 27.72
CA GLU A 15 -21.29 -5.00 28.84
C GLU A 15 -21.34 -5.91 30.07
N THR A 16 -21.65 -7.19 29.91
CA THR A 16 -21.62 -8.20 30.95
C THR A 16 -20.20 -8.34 31.56
N TYR A 17 -19.17 -8.41 30.73
CA TYR A 17 -17.79 -8.48 31.20
C TYR A 17 -17.35 -7.21 31.94
N THR A 18 -17.75 -6.05 31.51
CA THR A 18 -17.41 -4.77 32.15
C THR A 18 -18.09 -4.62 33.53
N GLU A 19 -19.30 -5.13 33.68
CA GLU A 19 -19.99 -5.21 34.96
C GLU A 19 -19.31 -6.20 35.91
N TRP A 20 -18.97 -7.38 35.41
CA TRP A 20 -18.30 -8.41 36.20
C TRP A 20 -16.90 -7.97 36.66
N LEU A 21 -16.17 -7.22 35.87
CA LEU A 21 -14.86 -6.66 36.20
C LEU A 21 -14.94 -5.38 37.04
N HIS A 22 -16.14 -4.94 37.46
CA HIS A 22 -16.36 -3.72 38.25
C HIS A 22 -15.71 -2.47 37.67
N LEU A 23 -15.73 -2.33 36.31
CA LEU A 23 -15.13 -1.19 35.65
C LEU A 23 -15.91 0.10 35.95
N PRO A 24 -15.20 1.25 36.07
CA PRO A 24 -15.83 2.56 36.18
C PRO A 24 -16.82 2.83 35.05
N GLU A 25 -17.83 3.63 35.31
CA GLU A 25 -18.86 3.97 34.30
C GLU A 25 -18.27 4.60 33.04
N SER A 26 -17.18 5.38 33.18
CA SER A 26 -16.39 5.94 32.08
C SER A 26 -15.79 4.88 31.15
N GLU A 27 -15.59 3.67 31.62
CA GLU A 27 -15.00 2.53 30.90
C GLU A 27 -16.06 1.53 30.40
N ARG A 28 -17.34 1.81 30.59
CA ARG A 28 -18.46 0.99 30.07
C ARG A 28 -18.88 1.44 28.68
N LEU A 29 -19.47 0.54 27.89
CA LEU A 29 -19.96 0.86 26.54
C LEU A 29 -21.31 1.57 26.53
N THR A 30 -22.08 1.47 27.62
CA THR A 30 -23.42 2.03 27.71
C THR A 30 -23.42 3.54 27.47
N GLY A 31 -24.22 4.00 26.51
CA GLY A 31 -24.35 5.41 26.17
C GLY A 31 -23.21 6.00 25.32
N LYS A 32 -22.18 5.22 24.95
CA LYS A 32 -21.08 5.71 24.11
C LYS A 32 -21.39 5.65 22.62
N ASN A 33 -20.97 6.69 21.91
CA ASN A 33 -20.96 6.69 20.45
C ASN A 33 -19.75 5.89 19.90
N GLN A 34 -19.72 5.69 18.60
CA GLN A 34 -18.66 4.90 17.93
C GLN A 34 -17.24 5.42 18.21
N ALA A 35 -17.03 6.73 18.20
CA ALA A 35 -15.70 7.32 18.47
C ALA A 35 -15.25 7.03 19.91
N GLN A 36 -16.16 7.19 20.89
CA GLN A 36 -15.88 6.88 22.29
C GLN A 36 -15.62 5.38 22.54
N MET A 37 -16.29 4.49 21.78
CA MET A 37 -16.02 3.06 21.83
C MET A 37 -14.62 2.71 21.28
N ILE A 38 -14.20 3.37 20.20
CA ILE A 38 -12.87 3.21 19.64
C ILE A 38 -11.80 3.66 20.65
N ASP A 39 -11.97 4.79 21.31
CA ASP A 39 -11.01 5.31 22.29
C ASP A 39 -10.94 4.41 23.54
N LEU A 40 -12.05 3.86 23.96
CA LEU A 40 -12.08 2.90 25.06
C LEU A 40 -11.35 1.60 24.69
N TYR A 41 -11.61 1.07 23.52
CA TYR A 41 -10.90 -0.10 22.99
C TYR A 41 -9.38 0.15 22.92
N LYS A 42 -8.96 1.32 22.44
CA LYS A 42 -7.57 1.75 22.42
C LYS A 42 -6.95 1.70 23.83
N THR A 43 -7.65 2.22 24.81
CA THR A 43 -7.21 2.25 26.20
C THR A 43 -6.99 0.84 26.75
N PHE A 44 -7.94 -0.08 26.51
CA PHE A 44 -7.82 -1.47 26.97
C PHE A 44 -6.68 -2.21 26.28
N ARG A 45 -6.48 -2.03 24.98
CA ARG A 45 -5.34 -2.65 24.28
C ARG A 45 -4.00 -2.18 24.82
N THR A 46 -3.85 -0.88 25.06
CA THR A 46 -2.64 -0.31 25.64
C THR A 46 -2.37 -0.88 27.04
N ARG A 47 -3.38 -0.98 27.91
CA ARG A 47 -3.27 -1.59 29.23
C ARG A 47 -2.91 -3.07 29.18
N ALA A 48 -3.40 -3.79 28.19
CA ALA A 48 -3.10 -5.20 27.95
C ALA A 48 -1.72 -5.45 27.33
N GLY A 49 -0.94 -4.41 27.04
CA GLY A 49 0.35 -4.54 26.34
C GLY A 49 0.22 -4.97 24.88
N LEU A 50 -1.00 -4.91 24.32
CA LEU A 50 -1.28 -5.25 22.94
C LEU A 50 -1.05 -4.01 22.06
N GLY A 51 -0.09 -4.09 21.15
CA GLY A 51 0.23 -2.99 20.22
C GLY A 51 -0.99 -2.55 19.40
N PHE A 52 -0.92 -1.31 18.91
CA PHE A 52 -2.06 -0.58 18.35
C PHE A 52 -2.45 -0.99 16.93
N GLU A 53 -1.61 -1.74 16.22
CA GLU A 53 -1.59 -1.62 14.75
C GLU A 53 -2.38 -2.65 13.95
N ARG A 54 -2.98 -3.70 14.55
CA ARG A 54 -3.33 -4.82 13.66
C ARG A 54 -4.79 -5.23 13.52
N ASP A 55 -5.68 -4.88 14.44
CA ASP A 55 -6.97 -5.61 14.50
C ASP A 55 -8.24 -4.76 14.51
N VAL A 56 -8.17 -3.46 14.34
CA VAL A 56 -9.40 -2.65 14.16
C VAL A 56 -9.63 -2.42 12.68
N TYR A 57 -10.05 -3.47 12.01
CA TYR A 57 -10.70 -3.31 10.72
C TYR A 57 -12.17 -3.04 10.97
N LEU A 58 -12.56 -1.79 10.94
CA LEU A 58 -13.89 -1.48 10.51
C LEU A 58 -13.92 -1.96 9.05
N GLU A 59 -14.60 -3.06 8.79
CA GLU A 59 -15.05 -3.39 7.45
C GLU A 59 -15.99 -2.27 7.03
N GLN A 60 -15.42 -1.19 6.53
CA GLN A 60 -16.16 -0.32 5.66
C GLN A 60 -16.31 -1.12 4.38
N GLU A 61 -17.54 -1.43 4.03
CA GLU A 61 -17.83 -1.82 2.67
C GLU A 61 -17.17 -0.78 1.76
N PRO A 62 -16.38 -1.21 0.76
CA PRO A 62 -15.79 -0.26 -0.15
C PRO A 62 -16.95 0.53 -0.75
N GLY A 63 -16.93 1.84 -0.59
CA GLY A 63 -17.70 2.71 -1.45
C GLY A 63 -17.07 2.60 -2.83
N ASP A 64 -17.32 1.47 -3.50
CA ASP A 64 -16.85 1.23 -4.85
C ASP A 64 -17.48 2.32 -5.70
N ARG A 65 -16.63 3.20 -6.19
CA ARG A 65 -17.06 4.08 -7.28
C ARG A 65 -17.40 3.15 -8.44
N GLU A 66 -18.56 3.36 -9.07
CA GLU A 66 -18.73 2.85 -10.42
C GLU A 66 -17.50 3.30 -11.19
N VAL A 67 -16.62 2.34 -11.53
CA VAL A 67 -15.37 2.65 -12.22
C VAL A 67 -15.78 3.29 -13.53
N ALA A 68 -15.53 4.56 -13.67
CA ALA A 68 -15.59 5.20 -14.98
C ALA A 68 -14.74 4.31 -15.89
N ASN A 69 -15.23 3.98 -17.10
CA ASN A 69 -14.58 3.12 -18.10
C ASN A 69 -13.23 3.67 -18.60
N GLU A 70 -12.44 4.26 -17.72
CA GLU A 70 -11.13 4.78 -18.00
C GLU A 70 -10.14 3.61 -18.07
N LYS A 71 -9.52 3.47 -19.22
CA LYS A 71 -8.45 2.48 -19.40
C LYS A 71 -7.29 2.80 -18.46
N PRO A 72 -6.66 1.79 -17.86
CA PRO A 72 -5.42 1.99 -17.13
C PRO A 72 -4.37 2.67 -18.01
N ILE A 73 -3.55 3.53 -17.39
CA ILE A 73 -2.35 4.04 -18.05
C ILE A 73 -1.31 2.93 -18.16
N GLN A 74 -0.55 2.92 -19.25
CA GLN A 74 0.41 1.85 -19.54
C GLN A 74 1.68 1.94 -18.67
N PHE A 75 1.47 1.92 -17.35
CA PHE A 75 2.53 1.87 -16.36
C PHE A 75 2.25 0.74 -15.38
N ALA A 76 3.26 -0.07 -15.12
CA ALA A 76 3.26 -1.11 -14.10
C ALA A 76 4.35 -0.84 -13.07
N VAL A 77 4.32 -1.55 -11.93
CA VAL A 77 5.35 -1.43 -10.91
C VAL A 77 5.98 -2.78 -10.59
N LEU A 78 7.31 -2.85 -10.59
CA LEU A 78 8.09 -3.98 -10.09
C LEU A 78 8.55 -3.69 -8.66
N VAL A 79 8.09 -4.53 -7.74
CA VAL A 79 8.43 -4.51 -6.33
C VAL A 79 9.40 -5.66 -6.07
N HIS A 80 10.69 -5.34 -5.91
CA HIS A 80 11.74 -6.34 -5.71
C HIS A 80 12.28 -6.29 -4.29
N ASN A 81 12.26 -7.46 -3.61
CA ASN A 81 12.79 -7.61 -2.26
C ASN A 81 12.20 -6.63 -1.23
N LEU A 82 10.94 -6.27 -1.37
CA LEU A 82 10.26 -5.41 -0.40
C LEU A 82 9.84 -6.21 0.82
N ARG A 83 10.42 -5.88 1.98
CA ARG A 83 10.25 -6.64 3.21
C ARG A 83 8.90 -6.41 3.90
N SER A 84 8.41 -5.18 3.83
CA SER A 84 7.17 -4.78 4.52
C SER A 84 5.93 -5.20 3.74
N ALA A 85 5.17 -6.15 4.29
CA ALA A 85 3.87 -6.55 3.77
C ALA A 85 2.87 -5.36 3.69
N PHE A 86 2.96 -4.42 4.64
CA PHE A 86 2.17 -3.19 4.63
C PHE A 86 2.49 -2.32 3.41
N ASN A 87 3.78 -2.16 3.09
CA ASN A 87 4.21 -1.38 1.91
C ASN A 87 3.73 -2.05 0.62
N VAL A 88 3.84 -3.38 0.50
CA VAL A 88 3.33 -4.12 -0.67
C VAL A 88 1.83 -3.86 -0.86
N GLY A 89 1.03 -4.01 0.20
CA GLY A 89 -0.41 -3.74 0.13
C GLY A 89 -0.74 -2.29 -0.21
N SER A 90 0.01 -1.33 0.35
CA SER A 90 -0.16 0.10 0.06
C SER A 90 0.19 0.44 -1.40
N ILE A 91 1.20 -0.23 -1.99
CA ILE A 91 1.55 -0.09 -3.41
C ILE A 91 0.43 -0.64 -4.29
N ILE A 92 -0.11 -1.83 -3.98
CA ILE A 92 -1.26 -2.41 -4.71
C ILE A 92 -2.44 -1.43 -4.71
N ARG A 93 -2.76 -0.86 -3.55
CA ARG A 93 -3.83 0.13 -3.43
C ARG A 93 -3.57 1.40 -4.23
N SER A 94 -2.34 1.91 -4.21
CA SER A 94 -1.97 3.09 -4.99
C SER A 94 -2.02 2.81 -6.50
N THR A 95 -1.66 1.60 -6.93
CA THR A 95 -1.79 1.14 -8.33
C THR A 95 -3.25 1.23 -8.79
N ASP A 96 -4.19 0.78 -7.97
CA ASP A 96 -5.63 0.89 -8.23
C ASP A 96 -6.09 2.36 -8.25
N CYS A 97 -5.78 3.11 -7.19
CA CYS A 97 -6.23 4.51 -7.02
C CYS A 97 -5.83 5.41 -8.20
N PHE A 98 -4.69 5.15 -8.82
CA PHE A 98 -4.17 5.94 -9.94
C PHE A 98 -4.33 5.25 -11.30
N GLY A 99 -4.97 4.08 -11.34
CA GLY A 99 -5.30 3.37 -12.58
C GLY A 99 -4.06 2.96 -13.38
N LEU A 100 -3.05 2.36 -12.73
CA LEU A 100 -1.92 1.72 -13.39
C LEU A 100 -2.28 0.27 -13.78
N GLU A 101 -1.51 -0.34 -14.70
CA GLU A 101 -1.81 -1.66 -15.26
C GLU A 101 -1.69 -2.81 -14.27
N GLY A 102 -0.78 -2.72 -13.29
CA GLY A 102 -0.60 -3.82 -12.36
C GLY A 102 0.69 -3.79 -11.55
N VAL A 103 0.86 -4.83 -10.74
CA VAL A 103 1.99 -5.00 -9.82
C VAL A 103 2.74 -6.29 -10.13
N HIS A 104 4.04 -6.19 -10.26
CA HIS A 104 4.96 -7.32 -10.41
C HIS A 104 5.77 -7.48 -9.13
N LEU A 105 5.78 -8.69 -8.59
CA LEU A 105 6.52 -9.04 -7.38
C LEU A 105 7.69 -9.94 -7.72
N SER A 106 8.84 -9.73 -7.09
CA SER A 106 9.99 -10.63 -7.22
C SER A 106 10.79 -10.72 -5.92
N GLY A 107 11.68 -11.70 -5.85
CA GLY A 107 12.45 -12.00 -4.66
C GLY A 107 11.57 -12.36 -3.45
N TYR A 108 11.92 -11.88 -2.27
CA TYR A 108 11.18 -12.17 -1.04
C TYR A 108 10.03 -11.18 -0.74
N SER A 109 9.62 -10.35 -1.70
CA SER A 109 8.44 -9.50 -1.53
C SER A 109 7.22 -10.33 -1.13
N CYS A 110 6.43 -9.82 -0.17
CA CYS A 110 5.30 -10.58 0.40
C CYS A 110 4.25 -10.96 -0.66
N SER A 111 3.62 -12.14 -0.46
CA SER A 111 2.51 -12.59 -1.29
C SER A 111 1.29 -11.67 -1.12
N PRO A 112 0.49 -11.48 -2.20
CA PRO A 112 -0.81 -10.80 -2.12
C PRO A 112 -1.77 -11.45 -1.11
N ASP A 113 -1.59 -12.76 -0.86
CA ASP A 113 -2.42 -13.53 0.08
C ASP A 113 -2.08 -13.28 1.56
N HIS A 114 -0.96 -12.63 1.84
CA HIS A 114 -0.57 -12.32 3.22
C HIS A 114 -1.59 -11.39 3.88
N VAL A 115 -2.01 -11.71 5.10
CA VAL A 115 -3.05 -10.98 5.83
C VAL A 115 -2.80 -9.47 5.92
N THR A 116 -1.55 -9.07 6.16
CA THR A 116 -1.17 -7.65 6.22
C THR A 116 -1.22 -6.97 4.84
N VAL A 117 -0.90 -7.70 3.75
CA VAL A 117 -1.04 -7.18 2.38
C VAL A 117 -2.50 -6.95 2.06
N LYS A 118 -3.38 -7.94 2.27
CA LYS A 118 -4.83 -7.82 2.06
C LYS A 118 -5.42 -6.64 2.82
N SER A 119 -5.02 -6.51 4.07
CA SER A 119 -5.45 -5.42 4.92
C SER A 119 -5.04 -4.04 4.41
N ALA A 120 -3.79 -3.84 4.02
CA ALA A 120 -3.30 -2.57 3.50
C ALA A 120 -3.83 -2.27 2.11
N ALA A 121 -3.99 -3.29 1.26
CA ALA A 121 -4.57 -3.20 -0.08
C ALA A 121 -6.09 -2.93 -0.08
N ARG A 122 -6.79 -3.23 1.03
CA ARG A 122 -8.24 -2.97 1.18
C ARG A 122 -9.10 -3.60 0.08
N GLY A 123 -8.76 -4.80 -0.37
CA GLY A 123 -9.48 -5.52 -1.42
C GLY A 123 -8.88 -5.37 -2.81
N CYS A 124 -8.10 -4.32 -3.11
CA CYS A 124 -7.56 -4.06 -4.45
C CYS A 124 -6.77 -5.23 -5.05
N GLN A 125 -6.20 -6.10 -4.21
CA GLN A 125 -5.49 -7.30 -4.66
C GLN A 125 -6.37 -8.33 -5.38
N GLU A 126 -7.69 -8.21 -5.31
CA GLU A 126 -8.65 -9.11 -5.97
C GLU A 126 -8.86 -8.76 -7.45
N TRP A 127 -8.64 -7.49 -7.84
CA TRP A 127 -8.91 -7.04 -9.22
C TRP A 127 -7.72 -6.40 -9.93
N ILE A 128 -6.70 -5.92 -9.18
CA ILE A 128 -5.47 -5.44 -9.83
C ILE A 128 -4.66 -6.64 -10.31
N PRO A 129 -4.18 -6.66 -11.58
CA PRO A 129 -3.30 -7.68 -12.09
C PRO A 129 -2.00 -7.75 -11.27
N ILE A 130 -1.77 -8.87 -10.59
CA ILE A 130 -0.55 -9.11 -9.82
C ILE A 130 0.15 -10.34 -10.36
N LYS A 131 1.42 -10.19 -10.74
CA LYS A 131 2.24 -11.29 -11.23
C LYS A 131 3.53 -11.44 -10.45
N ARG A 132 3.83 -12.66 -9.99
CA ARG A 132 5.12 -13.00 -9.40
C ARG A 132 6.08 -13.51 -10.46
N TRP A 133 7.32 -13.08 -10.33
CA TRP A 133 8.42 -13.46 -11.19
C TRP A 133 9.52 -14.11 -10.35
N ASP A 134 10.17 -15.15 -10.89
CA ASP A 134 11.29 -15.80 -10.22
C ASP A 134 12.53 -14.90 -10.19
N SER A 135 12.71 -14.11 -11.25
CA SER A 135 13.77 -13.13 -11.37
C SER A 135 13.24 -11.73 -11.70
N PRO A 136 13.76 -10.65 -11.11
CA PRO A 136 13.45 -9.30 -11.52
C PRO A 136 13.89 -9.01 -12.96
N PHE A 137 14.96 -9.66 -13.42
CA PHE A 137 15.48 -9.50 -14.77
C PHE A 137 14.55 -10.09 -15.83
N ASP A 138 13.84 -11.18 -15.54
CA ASP A 138 12.82 -11.73 -16.45
C ASP A 138 11.64 -10.78 -16.61
N CYS A 139 11.22 -10.14 -15.51
CA CYS A 139 10.21 -9.10 -15.53
C CYS A 139 10.67 -7.90 -16.40
N ILE A 140 11.87 -7.40 -16.14
CA ILE A 140 12.46 -6.26 -16.88
C ILE A 140 12.58 -6.60 -18.35
N LYS A 141 13.13 -7.77 -18.70
CA LYS A 141 13.30 -8.23 -20.07
C LYS A 141 11.97 -8.28 -20.80
N TRP A 142 10.96 -8.89 -20.19
CA TRP A 142 9.63 -8.98 -20.79
C TRP A 142 9.05 -7.59 -21.08
N HIS A 143 9.19 -6.64 -20.16
CA HIS A 143 8.69 -5.29 -20.36
C HIS A 143 9.44 -4.55 -21.47
N LYS A 144 10.79 -4.67 -21.52
CA LYS A 144 11.58 -4.09 -22.61
C LYS A 144 11.16 -4.63 -23.98
N GLU A 145 10.96 -5.95 -24.09
CA GLU A 145 10.51 -6.61 -25.33
C GLU A 145 9.11 -6.17 -25.74
N ASN A 146 8.28 -5.68 -24.80
CA ASN A 146 6.95 -5.13 -25.05
C ASN A 146 6.92 -3.59 -25.16
N GLY A 147 8.07 -2.95 -25.26
CA GLY A 147 8.21 -1.51 -25.51
C GLY A 147 8.02 -0.62 -24.28
N TYR A 148 8.23 -1.15 -23.07
CA TYR A 148 8.21 -0.36 -21.84
C TYR A 148 9.60 0.21 -21.54
N GLU A 149 9.64 1.47 -21.13
CA GLU A 149 10.84 2.05 -20.51
C GLU A 149 10.96 1.55 -19.07
N ILE A 150 12.18 1.30 -18.62
CA ILE A 150 12.45 0.87 -17.25
C ILE A 150 12.82 2.10 -16.43
N ILE A 151 12.00 2.42 -15.43
CA ILE A 151 12.09 3.66 -14.66
C ILE A 151 12.45 3.33 -13.22
N ALA A 152 13.67 3.64 -12.81
CA ALA A 152 14.11 3.48 -11.43
C ALA A 152 13.69 4.71 -10.60
N LEU A 153 12.89 4.50 -9.55
CA LEU A 153 12.57 5.53 -8.55
C LEU A 153 13.53 5.38 -7.37
N GLU A 154 14.50 6.27 -7.27
CA GLU A 154 15.56 6.21 -6.27
C GLU A 154 15.97 7.63 -5.81
N THR A 155 16.66 7.71 -4.68
CA THR A 155 17.24 8.95 -4.18
C THR A 155 18.65 9.16 -4.77
N GLY A 156 19.02 10.42 -5.08
CA GLY A 156 20.36 10.74 -5.57
C GLY A 156 20.46 12.19 -6.05
N GLU A 157 21.64 12.80 -5.85
CA GLU A 157 21.87 14.21 -6.22
C GLU A 157 21.90 14.40 -7.74
N ASP A 158 22.39 13.41 -8.49
CA ASP A 158 22.51 13.46 -9.96
C ASP A 158 21.29 12.87 -10.67
N ILE A 159 20.23 12.52 -9.95
CA ILE A 159 19.04 11.93 -10.53
C ILE A 159 18.00 13.04 -10.81
N PRO A 160 17.48 13.14 -12.04
CA PRO A 160 16.47 14.13 -12.39
C PRO A 160 15.22 14.04 -11.53
N SER A 161 14.67 15.20 -11.12
CA SER A 161 13.39 15.26 -10.42
C SER A 161 12.25 14.78 -11.29
N ILE A 162 11.28 14.07 -10.69
CA ILE A 162 10.02 13.65 -11.34
C ILE A 162 9.27 14.82 -11.98
N ASN A 163 9.51 16.07 -11.52
CA ASN A 163 8.87 17.27 -12.07
C ASN A 163 9.50 17.75 -13.37
N ASN A 164 10.70 17.28 -13.71
CA ASN A 164 11.53 17.82 -14.80
C ASN A 164 11.80 16.78 -15.89
N VAL A 165 11.07 15.69 -15.91
CA VAL A 165 11.25 14.63 -16.91
C VAL A 165 10.08 14.58 -17.88
N LYS A 166 10.36 14.12 -19.09
CA LYS A 166 9.31 13.77 -20.05
C LYS A 166 9.00 12.29 -19.89
N TRP A 167 7.78 11.99 -19.50
CA TRP A 167 7.34 10.62 -19.30
C TRP A 167 7.17 9.87 -20.61
N PRO A 168 7.55 8.60 -20.68
CA PRO A 168 7.25 7.74 -21.83
C PRO A 168 5.77 7.39 -21.87
N GLU A 169 5.33 6.79 -22.98
CA GLU A 169 3.95 6.28 -23.12
C GLU A 169 3.71 5.01 -22.26
N LYS A 170 4.77 4.20 -22.10
CA LYS A 170 4.74 2.94 -21.33
C LYS A 170 5.95 2.86 -20.39
N GLY A 171 5.73 2.40 -19.18
CA GLY A 171 6.84 2.27 -18.23
C GLY A 171 6.66 1.20 -17.17
N LEU A 172 7.76 0.53 -16.82
CA LEU A 172 7.88 -0.29 -15.64
C LEU A 172 8.64 0.48 -14.56
N ILE A 173 7.94 0.88 -13.51
CA ILE A 173 8.53 1.53 -12.34
C ILE A 173 9.22 0.45 -11.51
N VAL A 174 10.49 0.63 -11.20
CA VAL A 174 11.24 -0.28 -10.34
C VAL A 174 11.42 0.35 -8.96
N LEU A 175 10.99 -0.39 -7.94
CA LEU A 175 11.16 -0.04 -6.53
C LEU A 175 12.08 -1.05 -5.87
N GLY A 176 13.01 -0.56 -5.08
CA GLY A 176 13.96 -1.36 -4.33
C GLY A 176 13.55 -1.65 -2.89
N ASN A 177 14.43 -2.33 -2.19
CA ASN A 177 14.32 -2.61 -0.75
C ASN A 177 14.34 -1.32 0.08
N GLU A 178 13.63 -1.34 1.21
CA GLU A 178 13.47 -0.16 2.08
C GLU A 178 14.79 0.33 2.71
N GLU A 179 15.76 -0.54 2.85
CA GLU A 179 17.04 -0.24 3.50
C GLU A 179 18.19 -0.13 2.49
N LEU A 180 18.17 -0.97 1.45
CA LEU A 180 19.26 -1.12 0.50
C LEU A 180 19.00 -0.42 -0.84
N GLY A 181 17.77 0.06 -1.06
CA GLY A 181 17.38 0.65 -2.35
C GLY A 181 17.32 -0.37 -3.49
N ILE A 182 17.53 0.08 -4.70
CA ILE A 182 17.57 -0.75 -5.91
C ILE A 182 19.00 -1.30 -6.09
N ALA A 183 19.12 -2.62 -6.23
CA ALA A 183 20.41 -3.26 -6.45
C ALA A 183 21.12 -2.69 -7.70
N PRO A 184 22.46 -2.49 -7.67
CA PRO A 184 23.20 -1.88 -8.79
C PRO A 184 22.97 -2.55 -10.14
N GLU A 185 22.82 -3.86 -10.15
CA GLU A 185 22.57 -4.66 -11.36
C GLU A 185 21.19 -4.37 -11.96
N ILE A 186 20.18 -4.15 -11.11
CA ILE A 186 18.83 -3.76 -11.54
C ILE A 186 18.83 -2.30 -11.97
N MET A 187 19.54 -1.44 -11.23
CA MET A 187 19.70 -0.03 -11.58
C MET A 187 20.37 0.16 -12.95
N ALA A 188 21.26 -0.75 -13.36
CA ALA A 188 21.92 -0.74 -14.67
C ALA A 188 20.93 -1.05 -15.82
N GLU A 189 19.84 -1.76 -15.54
CA GLU A 189 18.79 -2.04 -16.52
C GLU A 189 17.82 -0.86 -16.76
N ALA A 190 17.84 0.15 -15.87
CA ALA A 190 16.98 1.30 -15.99
C ALA A 190 17.38 2.20 -17.15
N THR A 191 16.41 2.52 -18.01
CA THR A 191 16.57 3.48 -19.11
C THR A 191 16.31 4.91 -18.65
N MET A 192 15.56 5.07 -17.54
CA MET A 192 15.29 6.32 -16.89
C MET A 192 15.47 6.18 -15.37
N LYS A 193 16.06 7.20 -14.76
CA LYS A 193 16.16 7.31 -13.30
C LYS A 193 15.47 8.61 -12.88
N VAL A 194 14.67 8.55 -11.82
CA VAL A 194 13.96 9.72 -11.31
C VAL A 194 13.99 9.76 -9.81
N THR A 195 14.00 10.97 -9.25
CA THR A 195 13.95 11.19 -7.81
C THR A 195 12.82 12.15 -7.42
N ILE A 196 12.31 11.99 -6.20
CA ILE A 196 11.36 12.92 -5.60
C ILE A 196 12.17 13.94 -4.80
N PRO A 197 12.10 15.24 -5.12
CA PRO A 197 12.79 16.27 -4.37
C PRO A 197 12.31 16.32 -2.92
N MET A 198 13.23 16.29 -1.97
CA MET A 198 12.93 16.38 -0.55
C MET A 198 13.60 17.63 0.04
N ALA A 199 12.85 18.41 0.81
CA ALA A 199 13.34 19.64 1.46
C ALA A 199 13.69 19.44 2.95
N GLY A 200 13.39 18.26 3.50
CA GLY A 200 13.59 17.95 4.91
C GLY A 200 14.97 17.39 5.22
N ARG A 201 15.18 17.02 6.50
CA ARG A 201 16.42 16.41 6.98
C ARG A 201 16.60 14.93 6.63
N LYS A 202 15.53 14.26 6.23
CA LYS A 202 15.58 12.83 5.88
C LYS A 202 16.06 12.64 4.43
N ALA A 203 16.98 11.71 4.24
CA ALA A 203 17.53 11.38 2.94
C ALA A 203 16.62 10.46 2.11
N SER A 204 15.61 9.85 2.72
CA SER A 204 14.66 8.96 2.05
C SER A 204 13.27 9.07 2.68
N MET A 205 12.26 8.65 1.95
CA MET A 205 10.89 8.53 2.42
C MET A 205 10.42 7.07 2.32
N ASN A 206 9.27 6.77 2.93
CA ASN A 206 8.66 5.45 2.81
C ASN A 206 8.41 5.11 1.34
N VAL A 207 8.82 3.91 0.89
CA VAL A 207 8.75 3.47 -0.50
C VAL A 207 7.33 3.47 -1.07
N ALA A 208 6.32 3.10 -0.28
CA ALA A 208 4.93 3.15 -0.73
C ALA A 208 4.43 4.60 -0.89
N GLY A 209 4.89 5.52 -0.03
CA GLY A 209 4.64 6.95 -0.18
C GLY A 209 5.32 7.52 -1.42
N ALA A 210 6.58 7.16 -1.67
CA ALA A 210 7.30 7.55 -2.88
C ALA A 210 6.58 7.06 -4.13
N PHE A 211 6.15 5.79 -4.14
CA PHE A 211 5.40 5.23 -5.25
C PHE A 211 4.06 5.96 -5.46
N ALA A 212 3.31 6.29 -4.42
CA ALA A 212 2.04 7.00 -4.54
C ALA A 212 2.21 8.39 -5.20
N ILE A 213 3.28 9.12 -4.83
CA ILE A 213 3.62 10.41 -5.46
C ILE A 213 3.97 10.21 -6.94
N MET A 214 4.78 9.19 -7.25
CA MET A 214 5.13 8.83 -8.62
C MET A 214 3.89 8.48 -9.45
N ALA A 215 3.03 7.61 -8.93
CA ALA A 215 1.80 7.17 -9.60
C ALA A 215 0.83 8.34 -9.87
N PHE A 216 0.67 9.25 -8.91
CA PHE A 216 -0.08 10.48 -9.09
C PHE A 216 0.51 11.36 -10.19
N CYS A 217 1.83 11.53 -10.21
CA CYS A 217 2.52 12.32 -11.23
C CYS A 217 2.29 11.72 -12.63
N LEU A 218 2.44 10.40 -12.78
CA LEU A 218 2.19 9.71 -14.05
C LEU A 218 0.73 9.87 -14.51
N ARG A 219 -0.24 9.65 -13.61
CA ARG A 219 -1.67 9.81 -13.94
C ARG A 219 -2.02 11.24 -14.35
N SER A 220 -1.43 12.24 -13.68
CA SER A 220 -1.66 13.65 -13.99
C SER A 220 -1.05 14.09 -15.33
N ASN A 221 -0.05 13.37 -15.84
CA ASN A 221 0.59 13.62 -17.12
C ASN A 221 0.09 12.70 -18.25
N ALA A 222 -0.71 11.70 -17.95
CA ALA A 222 -1.35 10.86 -18.96
C ALA A 222 -2.41 11.67 -19.73
N LYS A 223 -2.36 11.61 -21.06
CA LYS A 223 -3.30 12.31 -21.95
C LYS A 223 -4.47 11.40 -22.29
#